data_894900a6803c7b1d4d312f925ba71343
#
_entry.id   894900a6803c7b1d4d312f925ba71343
#
_cell.length_a   1.000
_cell.length_b   1.000
_cell.length_c   1.000
_cell.angle_alpha   90.00
_cell.angle_beta   90.00
_cell.angle_gamma   90.00
#
_symmetry.space_group_name_H-M   'P 1'
#
loop_
_entity.id
_entity.type
_entity.pdbx_description
1 polymer ?
#
loop_
_entity_poly.entity_id
_entity_poly.type
_entity_poly.pdbx_seq_one_letter_code
_entity_poly.pdbx_strand_id
1 'polypeptide(L)'
;MFFNSLLTNFAALEVGQHLYWQIGNIRLHGQVFLTSWILLGALLVFISLGTKKMENDPKGLQNLLEFLWDYIRDLARTQIGEKVYRDWMPFIGTLFLFVFVSNWGGALIPWRLIKLPSGELGAPTADINTTIALALLVSLSYFYAGLSNKGWRYFEYYVHPTPIMLPFKILEDFTKPLSLSFRLFGNILANELVVGVLVFLVPLILPIPVMFLGLFTSAIQALIFATLAAYYIGEAVEEHH
;
A
#
# COMPACT_ATOMS: atom_id res chain seq x y z
N MET A 1 25.27 5.97 -34.09
CA MET A 1 25.45 4.60 -33.61
C MET A 1 25.24 4.53 -32.08
N PHE A 2 25.83 5.41 -31.28
CA PHE A 2 25.69 5.48 -29.81
C PHE A 2 24.27 5.79 -29.35
N PHE A 3 23.57 6.69 -30.03
CA PHE A 3 22.20 7.08 -29.69
C PHE A 3 21.14 5.96 -29.95
N ASN A 4 21.35 5.17 -31.00
CA ASN A 4 20.50 4.01 -31.29
C ASN A 4 20.76 2.85 -30.32
N SER A 5 21.98 2.64 -29.84
CA SER A 5 22.28 1.65 -28.81
C SER A 5 21.72 2.10 -27.43
N LEU A 6 21.69 3.39 -27.16
CA LEU A 6 21.03 3.96 -26.01
C LEU A 6 19.52 3.75 -26.07
N LEU A 7 18.88 4.06 -27.21
CA LEU A 7 17.42 3.85 -27.39
C LEU A 7 17.03 2.37 -27.35
N THR A 8 17.84 1.47 -27.90
CA THR A 8 17.61 0.02 -27.80
C THR A 8 17.83 -0.49 -26.37
N ASN A 9 18.78 0.08 -25.62
CA ASN A 9 18.95 -0.23 -24.20
C ASN A 9 17.87 0.42 -23.31
N PHE A 10 17.31 1.59 -23.67
CA PHE A 10 16.13 2.15 -23.03
C PHE A 10 14.85 1.36 -23.34
N ALA A 11 14.72 0.81 -24.56
CA ALA A 11 13.64 -0.11 -24.91
C ALA A 11 13.84 -1.51 -24.29
N ALA A 12 15.09 -1.87 -23.96
CA ALA A 12 15.44 -3.06 -23.18
C ALA A 12 15.41 -2.84 -21.65
N LEU A 13 15.14 -1.63 -21.19
CA LEU A 13 14.43 -1.38 -19.93
C LEU A 13 12.94 -1.78 -20.13
N GLU A 14 12.72 -2.95 -20.71
CA GLU A 14 11.47 -3.65 -20.54
C GLU A 14 11.26 -3.74 -19.05
N VAL A 15 10.25 -3.05 -18.60
CA VAL A 15 9.61 -3.23 -17.29
C VAL A 15 9.42 -4.74 -17.19
N GLY A 16 10.27 -5.42 -16.44
CA GLY A 16 10.66 -6.81 -16.46
C GLY A 16 9.62 -7.77 -16.99
N GLN A 17 10.07 -8.85 -17.62
CA GLN A 17 9.17 -9.95 -17.99
C GLN A 17 8.62 -10.54 -16.68
N HIS A 18 7.47 -10.04 -16.28
CA HIS A 18 6.79 -10.45 -15.06
C HIS A 18 6.30 -11.89 -15.20
N LEU A 19 6.38 -12.65 -14.14
CA LEU A 19 5.86 -14.01 -14.05
C LEU A 19 4.33 -13.99 -14.20
N TYR A 20 3.81 -14.46 -15.33
CA TYR A 20 2.38 -14.61 -15.55
C TYR A 20 1.96 -16.07 -15.50
N TRP A 21 0.92 -16.36 -14.74
CA TRP A 21 0.24 -17.65 -14.79
C TRP A 21 -1.00 -17.55 -15.68
N GLN A 22 -1.12 -18.42 -16.66
CA GLN A 22 -2.32 -18.56 -17.48
C GLN A 22 -3.19 -19.69 -16.92
N ILE A 23 -4.36 -19.33 -16.41
CA ILE A 23 -5.41 -20.29 -16.05
C ILE A 23 -6.56 -20.09 -17.00
N GLY A 24 -6.60 -20.86 -18.08
CA GLY A 24 -7.57 -20.70 -19.15
C GLY A 24 -7.38 -19.36 -19.89
N ASN A 25 -8.41 -18.49 -19.89
CA ASN A 25 -8.38 -17.16 -20.51
C ASN A 25 -7.93 -16.03 -19.58
N ILE A 26 -7.65 -16.32 -18.30
CA ILE A 26 -7.27 -15.32 -17.30
C ILE A 26 -5.76 -15.33 -17.13
N ARG A 27 -5.11 -14.17 -17.29
CA ARG A 27 -3.70 -13.96 -16.98
C ARG A 27 -3.59 -13.44 -15.56
N LEU A 28 -2.99 -14.22 -14.67
CA LEU A 28 -2.71 -13.81 -13.29
C LEU A 28 -1.24 -13.37 -13.17
N HIS A 29 -1.00 -12.30 -12.44
CA HIS A 29 0.33 -11.81 -12.10
C HIS A 29 0.94 -12.70 -11.01
N GLY A 30 1.51 -13.84 -11.40
CA GLY A 30 2.06 -14.84 -10.47
C GLY A 30 3.15 -14.28 -9.55
N GLN A 31 3.94 -13.32 -10.05
CA GLN A 31 4.94 -12.62 -9.24
C GLN A 31 4.32 -11.91 -8.02
N VAL A 32 3.21 -11.18 -8.20
CA VAL A 32 2.53 -10.46 -7.12
C VAL A 32 2.06 -11.44 -6.05
N PHE A 33 1.51 -12.57 -6.49
CA PHE A 33 1.06 -13.62 -5.57
C PHE A 33 2.22 -14.15 -4.73
N LEU A 34 3.30 -14.58 -5.37
CA LEU A 34 4.47 -15.16 -4.69
C LEU A 34 5.12 -14.17 -3.74
N THR A 35 5.39 -12.94 -4.20
CA THR A 35 6.04 -11.91 -3.38
C THR A 35 5.17 -11.46 -2.23
N SER A 36 3.85 -11.31 -2.42
CA SER A 36 2.91 -11.01 -1.33
C SER A 36 2.91 -12.10 -0.25
N TRP A 37 2.89 -13.38 -0.62
CA TRP A 37 2.94 -14.48 0.34
C TRP A 37 4.25 -14.55 1.09
N ILE A 38 5.38 -14.31 0.41
CA ILE A 38 6.71 -14.27 1.05
C ILE A 38 6.75 -13.15 2.10
N LEU A 39 6.28 -11.94 1.73
CA LEU A 39 6.29 -10.79 2.63
C LEU A 39 5.30 -10.95 3.79
N LEU A 40 4.12 -11.50 3.54
CA LEU A 40 3.16 -11.84 4.61
C LEU A 40 3.71 -12.90 5.55
N GLY A 41 4.34 -13.94 5.01
CA GLY A 41 5.00 -14.97 5.81
C GLY A 41 6.12 -14.39 6.68
N ALA A 42 6.97 -13.52 6.12
CA ALA A 42 8.02 -12.83 6.86
C ALA A 42 7.44 -11.93 7.97
N LEU A 43 6.35 -11.20 7.69
CA LEU A 43 5.65 -10.38 8.67
C LEU A 43 5.07 -11.23 9.81
N LEU A 44 4.42 -12.35 9.51
CA LEU A 44 3.88 -13.26 10.51
C LEU A 44 4.97 -13.85 11.40
N VAL A 45 6.10 -14.25 10.80
CA VAL A 45 7.27 -14.71 11.56
C VAL A 45 7.81 -13.61 12.46
N PHE A 46 7.95 -12.39 11.94
CA PHE A 46 8.42 -11.24 12.71
C PHE A 46 7.52 -10.95 13.92
N ILE A 47 6.20 -10.91 13.72
CA ILE A 47 5.23 -10.70 14.79
C ILE A 47 5.28 -11.86 15.79
N SER A 48 5.32 -13.10 15.34
CA SER A 48 5.35 -14.26 16.23
C SER A 48 6.62 -14.32 17.08
N LEU A 49 7.76 -13.89 16.54
CA LEU A 49 9.02 -13.80 17.30
C LEU A 49 8.96 -12.70 18.38
N GLY A 50 8.38 -11.55 18.04
CA GLY A 50 8.25 -10.44 18.99
C GLY A 50 7.21 -10.66 20.10
N THR A 51 6.20 -11.53 19.84
CA THR A 51 5.14 -11.86 20.81
C THR A 51 5.38 -13.16 21.58
N LYS A 52 6.46 -13.91 21.28
CA LYS A 52 6.72 -15.22 21.86
C LYS A 52 6.93 -15.21 23.39
N LYS A 53 7.53 -14.15 23.91
CA LYS A 53 7.74 -13.94 25.35
C LYS A 53 7.36 -12.50 25.66
N MET A 54 6.13 -12.30 26.12
CA MET A 54 5.66 -10.99 26.54
C MET A 54 6.15 -10.70 27.96
N GLU A 55 6.94 -9.67 28.11
CA GLU A 55 7.43 -9.15 29.39
C GLU A 55 6.72 -7.84 29.73
N ASN A 56 6.55 -7.55 31.02
CA ASN A 56 5.92 -6.29 31.47
C ASN A 56 6.78 -5.06 31.12
N ASP A 57 8.10 -5.22 31.03
CA ASP A 57 9.02 -4.20 30.54
C ASP A 57 9.50 -4.59 29.14
N PRO A 58 8.84 -4.08 28.07
CA PRO A 58 9.10 -4.50 26.71
C PRO A 58 10.51 -4.10 26.27
N LYS A 59 11.27 -5.07 25.71
CA LYS A 59 12.61 -4.86 25.17
C LYS A 59 12.72 -5.39 23.74
N GLY A 60 13.55 -4.75 22.94
CA GLY A 60 13.87 -5.21 21.58
C GLY A 60 12.65 -5.23 20.66
N LEU A 61 12.36 -6.40 20.05
CA LEU A 61 11.28 -6.55 19.08
C LEU A 61 9.89 -6.32 19.68
N GLN A 62 9.66 -6.72 20.93
CA GLN A 62 8.39 -6.47 21.62
C GLN A 62 8.11 -4.97 21.72
N ASN A 63 9.09 -4.19 22.17
CA ASN A 63 8.95 -2.74 22.28
C ASN A 63 8.62 -2.07 20.94
N LEU A 64 9.23 -2.55 19.85
CA LEU A 64 8.92 -2.06 18.49
C LEU A 64 7.47 -2.37 18.09
N LEU A 65 7.01 -3.61 18.37
CA LEU A 65 5.64 -4.00 18.04
C LEU A 65 4.60 -3.25 18.88
N GLU A 66 4.86 -3.05 20.16
CA GLU A 66 3.99 -2.25 21.04
C GLU A 66 3.94 -0.78 20.62
N PHE A 67 5.08 -0.20 20.26
CA PHE A 67 5.13 1.15 19.70
C PHE A 67 4.31 1.29 18.42
N LEU A 68 4.45 0.32 17.49
CA LEU A 68 3.65 0.32 16.25
C LEU A 68 2.15 0.15 16.54
N TRP A 69 1.82 -0.72 17.49
CA TRP A 69 0.43 -0.94 17.92
C TRP A 69 -0.18 0.32 18.50
N ASP A 70 0.51 0.98 19.43
CA ASP A 70 0.05 2.22 20.04
C ASP A 70 -0.10 3.33 19.00
N TYR A 71 0.86 3.45 18.09
CA TYR A 71 0.81 4.41 17.01
C TYR A 71 -0.42 4.20 16.10
N ILE A 72 -0.68 2.95 15.68
CA ILE A 72 -1.85 2.61 14.84
C ILE A 72 -3.14 2.87 15.61
N ARG A 73 -3.17 2.54 16.89
CA ARG A 73 -4.33 2.79 17.77
C ARG A 73 -4.65 4.28 17.84
N ASP A 74 -3.65 5.12 18.07
CA ASP A 74 -3.84 6.55 18.19
C ASP A 74 -4.25 7.18 16.86
N LEU A 75 -3.69 6.70 15.75
CA LEU A 75 -4.10 7.07 14.41
C LEU A 75 -5.57 6.71 14.15
N ALA A 76 -5.97 5.47 14.42
CA ALA A 76 -7.34 5.03 14.23
C ALA A 76 -8.32 5.80 15.12
N ARG A 77 -7.95 6.04 16.39
CA ARG A 77 -8.74 6.82 17.33
C ARG A 77 -8.95 8.26 16.88
N THR A 78 -7.89 8.88 16.36
CA THR A 78 -7.93 10.29 15.92
C THR A 78 -8.76 10.45 14.64
N GLN A 79 -8.69 9.49 13.70
CA GLN A 79 -9.34 9.61 12.39
C GLN A 79 -10.77 9.06 12.37
N ILE A 80 -11.03 7.98 13.11
CA ILE A 80 -12.35 7.30 13.11
C ILE A 80 -13.24 7.78 14.27
N GLY A 81 -12.62 8.26 15.36
CA GLY A 81 -13.32 8.66 16.57
C GLY A 81 -13.39 7.58 17.65
N GLU A 82 -13.60 8.01 18.90
CA GLU A 82 -13.47 7.16 20.09
C GLU A 82 -14.47 5.99 20.16
N LYS A 83 -15.64 6.13 19.54
CA LYS A 83 -16.72 5.15 19.67
C LYS A 83 -16.49 3.88 18.85
N VAL A 84 -15.90 4.01 17.65
CA VAL A 84 -15.90 2.96 16.61
C VAL A 84 -14.49 2.51 16.22
N TYR A 85 -13.43 3.25 16.61
CA TYR A 85 -12.06 2.94 16.19
C TYR A 85 -11.60 1.52 16.53
N ARG A 86 -12.09 0.93 17.63
CA ARG A 86 -11.67 -0.41 18.09
C ARG A 86 -12.01 -1.50 17.09
N ASP A 87 -13.14 -1.39 16.40
CA ASP A 87 -13.60 -2.38 15.43
C ASP A 87 -12.79 -2.31 14.14
N TRP A 88 -12.32 -1.10 13.80
CA TRP A 88 -11.57 -0.85 12.56
C TRP A 88 -10.05 -0.85 12.73
N MET A 89 -9.56 -0.79 13.95
CA MET A 89 -8.11 -0.79 14.25
C MET A 89 -7.38 -1.99 13.66
N PRO A 90 -7.88 -3.25 13.74
CA PRO A 90 -7.21 -4.40 13.13
C PRO A 90 -7.10 -4.26 11.62
N PHE A 91 -8.12 -3.73 10.96
CA PHE A 91 -8.11 -3.49 9.52
C PHE A 91 -7.08 -2.45 9.13
N ILE A 92 -7.08 -1.29 9.79
CA ILE A 92 -6.11 -0.21 9.52
C ILE A 92 -4.68 -0.68 9.81
N GLY A 93 -4.48 -1.43 10.90
CA GLY A 93 -3.18 -1.98 11.27
C GLY A 93 -2.64 -2.99 10.26
N THR A 94 -3.47 -3.92 9.81
CA THR A 94 -3.06 -4.90 8.78
C THR A 94 -2.76 -4.23 7.45
N LEU A 95 -3.56 -3.24 7.07
CA LEU A 95 -3.37 -2.48 5.85
C LEU A 95 -2.07 -1.67 5.88
N PHE A 96 -1.80 -0.97 6.99
CA PHE A 96 -0.54 -0.25 7.20
C PHE A 96 0.67 -1.19 7.11
N LEU A 97 0.65 -2.28 7.88
CA LEU A 97 1.77 -3.22 7.92
C LEU A 97 2.00 -3.90 6.57
N PHE A 98 0.95 -4.28 5.87
CA PHE A 98 1.07 -4.89 4.54
C PHE A 98 1.69 -3.92 3.53
N VAL A 99 1.18 -2.68 3.45
CA VAL A 99 1.72 -1.66 2.53
C VAL A 99 3.15 -1.30 2.91
N PHE A 100 3.45 -1.13 4.20
CA PHE A 100 4.78 -0.82 4.69
C PHE A 100 5.80 -1.91 4.32
N VAL A 101 5.49 -3.18 4.65
CA VAL A 101 6.39 -4.31 4.36
C VAL A 101 6.52 -4.54 2.85
N SER A 102 5.46 -4.35 2.08
CA SER A 102 5.50 -4.47 0.62
C SER A 102 6.38 -3.39 -0.01
N ASN A 103 6.27 -2.15 0.44
CA ASN A 103 7.07 -1.04 -0.04
C ASN A 103 8.56 -1.20 0.33
N TRP A 104 8.84 -1.56 1.59
CA TRP A 104 10.21 -1.79 2.06
C TRP A 104 10.80 -3.05 1.46
N GLY A 105 10.01 -4.11 1.32
CA GLY A 105 10.42 -5.33 0.62
C GLY A 105 10.81 -5.05 -0.83
N GLY A 106 10.09 -4.14 -1.50
CA GLY A 106 10.44 -3.69 -2.85
C GLY A 106 11.78 -2.97 -2.95
N ALA A 107 12.09 -2.15 -1.95
CA ALA A 107 13.30 -1.34 -1.95
C ALA A 107 14.54 -2.07 -1.39
N LEU A 108 14.36 -2.96 -0.40
CA LEU A 108 15.45 -3.66 0.30
C LEU A 108 15.86 -4.96 -0.39
N ILE A 109 14.89 -5.69 -0.95
CA ILE A 109 15.17 -6.97 -1.60
C ILE A 109 15.52 -6.70 -3.06
N PRO A 110 16.73 -7.07 -3.51
CA PRO A 110 17.13 -6.89 -4.91
C PRO A 110 16.44 -7.94 -5.80
N TRP A 111 15.14 -7.80 -6.00
CA TRP A 111 14.30 -8.73 -6.76
C TRP A 111 14.86 -9.03 -8.16
N ARG A 112 15.49 -8.04 -8.81
CA ARG A 112 16.09 -8.16 -10.13
C ARG A 112 17.28 -9.12 -10.19
N LEU A 113 17.89 -9.46 -9.04
CA LEU A 113 18.95 -10.49 -8.97
C LEU A 113 18.35 -11.90 -8.88
N ILE A 114 17.10 -12.03 -8.50
CA ILE A 114 16.40 -13.31 -8.40
C ILE A 114 15.72 -13.59 -9.73
N LYS A 115 16.49 -14.13 -10.68
CA LYS A 115 15.98 -14.52 -11.99
C LYS A 115 15.33 -15.89 -11.91
N LEU A 116 14.02 -15.94 -12.08
CA LEU A 116 13.29 -17.19 -12.30
C LEU A 116 13.27 -17.54 -13.80
N PRO A 117 13.24 -18.83 -14.17
CA PRO A 117 13.17 -19.24 -15.59
C PRO A 117 12.00 -18.64 -16.37
N SER A 118 10.97 -18.19 -15.67
CA SER A 118 9.71 -17.69 -16.23
C SER A 118 9.45 -16.21 -16.00
N GLY A 119 10.40 -15.44 -15.44
CA GLY A 119 10.24 -13.99 -15.25
C GLY A 119 10.97 -13.44 -14.03
N GLU A 120 10.92 -12.12 -13.85
CA GLU A 120 11.51 -11.42 -12.71
C GLU A 120 10.45 -11.22 -11.60
N LEU A 121 10.89 -11.23 -10.35
CA LEU A 121 10.06 -10.88 -9.20
C LEU A 121 10.14 -9.37 -8.94
N GLY A 122 9.07 -8.79 -8.41
CA GLY A 122 9.00 -7.39 -8.04
C GLY A 122 8.16 -7.15 -6.78
N ALA A 123 8.20 -5.95 -6.24
CA ALA A 123 7.35 -5.58 -5.12
C ALA A 123 5.86 -5.71 -5.49
N PRO A 124 5.01 -6.22 -4.59
CA PRO A 124 3.57 -6.28 -4.84
C PRO A 124 2.96 -4.91 -5.15
N THR A 125 3.43 -3.88 -4.48
CA THR A 125 2.96 -2.48 -4.65
C THR A 125 3.50 -1.77 -5.89
N ALA A 126 4.46 -2.37 -6.60
CA ALA A 126 4.91 -1.91 -7.93
C ALA A 126 3.92 -2.31 -9.05
N ASP A 127 2.93 -3.17 -8.75
CA ASP A 127 1.88 -3.55 -9.69
C ASP A 127 0.63 -2.71 -9.45
N ILE A 128 0.14 -2.05 -10.51
CA ILE A 128 -1.05 -1.20 -10.46
C ILE A 128 -2.31 -1.97 -10.07
N ASN A 129 -2.43 -3.24 -10.45
CA ASN A 129 -3.59 -4.06 -10.08
C ASN A 129 -3.66 -4.30 -8.59
N THR A 130 -2.50 -4.47 -7.93
CA THR A 130 -2.42 -4.62 -6.48
C THR A 130 -2.83 -3.33 -5.77
N THR A 131 -2.34 -2.19 -6.25
CA THR A 131 -2.68 -0.89 -5.63
C THR A 131 -4.14 -0.52 -5.85
N ILE A 132 -4.71 -0.84 -7.01
CA ILE A 132 -6.15 -0.70 -7.27
C ILE A 132 -6.95 -1.64 -6.36
N ALA A 133 -6.55 -2.90 -6.21
CA ALA A 133 -7.24 -3.86 -5.33
C ALA A 133 -7.24 -3.38 -3.86
N LEU A 134 -6.11 -2.87 -3.36
CA LEU A 134 -6.02 -2.29 -2.01
C LEU A 134 -6.91 -1.05 -1.86
N ALA A 135 -6.93 -0.17 -2.85
CA ALA A 135 -7.75 1.03 -2.85
C ALA A 135 -9.25 0.70 -2.91
N LEU A 136 -9.64 -0.30 -3.71
CA LEU A 136 -11.01 -0.81 -3.75
C LEU A 136 -11.41 -1.49 -2.43
N LEU A 137 -10.49 -2.22 -1.79
CA LEU A 137 -10.73 -2.80 -0.47
C LEU A 137 -11.04 -1.71 0.57
N VAL A 138 -10.30 -0.60 0.56
CA VAL A 138 -10.58 0.56 1.40
C VAL A 138 -11.94 1.17 1.07
N SER A 139 -12.28 1.31 -0.24
CA SER A 139 -13.59 1.80 -0.68
C SER A 139 -14.74 0.93 -0.15
N LEU A 140 -14.64 -0.37 -0.34
CA LEU A 140 -15.65 -1.31 0.17
C LEU A 140 -15.78 -1.23 1.69
N SER A 141 -14.66 -1.02 2.38
CA SER A 141 -14.64 -0.92 3.84
C SER A 141 -15.35 0.32 4.35
N TYR A 142 -15.12 1.50 3.77
CA TYR A 142 -15.84 2.70 4.22
C TYR A 142 -17.32 2.68 3.83
N PHE A 143 -17.70 2.12 2.68
CA PHE A 143 -19.11 1.89 2.36
C PHE A 143 -19.78 0.94 3.37
N TYR A 144 -19.09 -0.16 3.70
CA TYR A 144 -19.57 -1.09 4.72
C TYR A 144 -19.70 -0.42 6.10
N ALA A 145 -18.72 0.40 6.49
CA ALA A 145 -18.75 1.14 7.74
C ALA A 145 -19.94 2.11 7.80
N GLY A 146 -20.18 2.86 6.73
CA GLY A 146 -21.31 3.78 6.63
C GLY A 146 -22.66 3.06 6.71
N LEU A 147 -22.81 1.98 5.94
CA LEU A 147 -24.04 1.17 5.93
C LEU A 147 -24.28 0.46 7.27
N SER A 148 -23.23 -0.07 7.91
CA SER A 148 -23.35 -0.76 9.20
C SER A 148 -23.77 0.16 10.33
N ASN A 149 -23.31 1.42 10.32
CA ASN A 149 -23.60 2.39 11.38
C ASN A 149 -24.91 3.16 11.16
N LYS A 150 -25.17 3.59 9.91
CA LYS A 150 -26.31 4.45 9.56
C LYS A 150 -27.46 3.71 8.85
N GLY A 151 -27.23 2.46 8.42
CA GLY A 151 -28.21 1.72 7.61
C GLY A 151 -28.55 2.48 6.31
N TRP A 152 -29.83 2.45 5.93
CA TRP A 152 -30.33 3.13 4.72
C TRP A 152 -30.21 4.66 4.78
N ARG A 153 -30.11 5.24 5.96
CA ARG A 153 -29.90 6.69 6.14
C ARG A 153 -28.54 7.16 5.64
N TYR A 154 -27.59 6.24 5.42
CA TYR A 154 -26.30 6.56 4.79
C TYR A 154 -26.49 7.23 3.42
N PHE A 155 -27.52 6.85 2.66
CA PHE A 155 -27.80 7.45 1.35
C PHE A 155 -28.39 8.87 1.43
N GLU A 156 -28.93 9.28 2.57
CA GLU A 156 -29.36 10.67 2.80
C GLU A 156 -28.17 11.63 2.72
N TYR A 157 -26.98 11.17 3.09
CA TYR A 157 -25.71 11.93 2.96
C TYR A 157 -25.49 12.44 1.53
N TYR A 158 -25.87 11.67 0.52
CA TYR A 158 -25.66 12.07 -0.89
C TYR A 158 -26.61 13.17 -1.36
N VAL A 159 -27.76 13.32 -0.73
CA VAL A 159 -28.81 14.26 -1.12
C VAL A 159 -28.77 15.53 -0.29
N HIS A 160 -28.27 15.45 0.95
CA HIS A 160 -28.12 16.62 1.83
C HIS A 160 -26.79 17.36 1.60
N PRO A 161 -26.76 18.73 1.74
CA PRO A 161 -27.87 19.66 2.01
C PRO A 161 -28.72 19.99 0.80
N THR A 162 -28.24 19.75 -0.42
CA THR A 162 -28.97 20.01 -1.68
C THR A 162 -28.76 18.89 -2.69
N PRO A 163 -29.80 18.50 -3.47
CA PRO A 163 -29.69 17.47 -4.49
C PRO A 163 -28.63 17.76 -5.57
N ILE A 164 -28.24 19.02 -5.74
CA ILE A 164 -27.19 19.44 -6.68
C ILE A 164 -25.81 18.90 -6.29
N MET A 165 -25.60 18.54 -5.00
CA MET A 165 -24.34 17.98 -4.53
C MET A 165 -24.17 16.48 -4.85
N LEU A 166 -25.23 15.78 -5.22
CA LEU A 166 -25.19 14.34 -5.52
C LEU A 166 -24.11 13.97 -6.56
N PRO A 167 -24.02 14.62 -7.73
CA PRO A 167 -23.00 14.26 -8.72
C PRO A 167 -21.58 14.50 -8.21
N PHE A 168 -21.37 15.52 -7.39
CA PHE A 168 -20.05 15.81 -6.80
C PHE A 168 -19.63 14.73 -5.78
N LYS A 169 -20.55 14.30 -4.93
CA LYS A 169 -20.28 13.24 -3.94
C LYS A 169 -20.02 11.88 -4.59
N ILE A 170 -20.78 11.53 -5.64
CA ILE A 170 -20.51 10.32 -6.42
C ILE A 170 -19.14 10.39 -7.07
N LEU A 171 -18.78 11.53 -7.65
CA LEU A 171 -17.47 11.74 -8.27
C LEU A 171 -16.35 11.66 -7.22
N GLU A 172 -16.56 12.20 -6.04
CA GLU A 172 -15.64 12.12 -4.91
C GLU A 172 -15.39 10.67 -4.49
N ASP A 173 -16.42 9.86 -4.31
CA ASP A 173 -16.31 8.44 -3.96
C ASP A 173 -15.57 7.62 -5.02
N PHE A 174 -15.63 8.03 -6.27
CA PHE A 174 -14.86 7.42 -7.34
C PHE A 174 -13.41 7.89 -7.35
N THR A 175 -13.17 9.16 -7.06
CA THR A 175 -11.81 9.74 -7.06
C THR A 175 -10.99 9.35 -5.84
N LYS A 176 -11.62 9.08 -4.69
CA LYS A 176 -10.93 8.62 -3.46
C LYS A 176 -10.06 7.37 -3.71
N PRO A 177 -10.60 6.22 -4.18
CA PRO A 177 -9.78 5.04 -4.45
C PRO A 177 -8.79 5.25 -5.59
N LEU A 178 -9.18 5.99 -6.62
CA LEU A 178 -8.30 6.29 -7.74
C LEU A 178 -7.05 7.05 -7.29
N SER A 179 -7.25 8.11 -6.52
CA SER A 179 -6.15 8.91 -5.95
C SER A 179 -5.26 8.08 -5.01
N LEU A 180 -5.86 7.21 -4.19
CA LEU A 180 -5.15 6.36 -3.25
C LEU A 180 -4.25 5.35 -3.98
N SER A 181 -4.79 4.71 -5.02
CA SER A 181 -4.08 3.75 -5.86
C SER A 181 -2.91 4.39 -6.62
N PHE A 182 -3.17 5.49 -7.32
CA PHE A 182 -2.13 6.17 -8.10
C PHE A 182 -1.02 6.76 -7.23
N ARG A 183 -1.33 7.22 -6.03
CA ARG A 183 -0.32 7.73 -5.11
C ARG A 183 0.61 6.63 -4.64
N LEU A 184 0.07 5.45 -4.30
CA LEU A 184 0.86 4.31 -3.87
C LEU A 184 1.72 3.77 -5.02
N PHE A 185 1.11 3.48 -6.15
CA PHE A 185 1.79 2.99 -7.35
C PHE A 185 2.84 3.97 -7.86
N GLY A 186 2.47 5.26 -8.01
CA GLY A 186 3.34 6.29 -8.55
C GLY A 186 4.59 6.54 -7.71
N ASN A 187 4.50 6.48 -6.39
CA ASN A 187 5.66 6.61 -5.50
C ASN A 187 6.66 5.46 -5.71
N ILE A 188 6.18 4.22 -5.76
CA ILE A 188 7.04 3.05 -5.97
C ILE A 188 7.65 3.06 -7.37
N LEU A 189 6.83 3.29 -8.39
CA LEU A 189 7.30 3.36 -9.78
C LEU A 189 8.35 4.46 -9.97
N ALA A 190 8.13 5.65 -9.41
CA ALA A 190 9.09 6.75 -9.48
C ALA A 190 10.43 6.38 -8.85
N ASN A 191 10.41 5.76 -7.66
CA ASN A 191 11.62 5.30 -6.99
C ASN A 191 12.37 4.26 -7.83
N GLU A 192 11.69 3.27 -8.39
CA GLU A 192 12.30 2.23 -9.23
C GLU A 192 12.92 2.82 -10.51
N LEU A 193 12.21 3.74 -11.17
CA LEU A 193 12.71 4.38 -12.39
C LEU A 193 13.93 5.26 -12.10
N VAL A 194 13.89 6.10 -11.07
CA VAL A 194 15.00 6.98 -10.71
C VAL A 194 16.24 6.17 -10.34
N VAL A 195 16.10 5.16 -9.49
CA VAL A 195 17.20 4.26 -9.12
C VAL A 195 17.73 3.54 -10.36
N GLY A 196 16.85 3.03 -11.23
CA GLY A 196 17.26 2.37 -12.48
C GLY A 196 18.10 3.24 -13.40
N VAL A 197 17.67 4.50 -13.60
CA VAL A 197 18.44 5.47 -14.42
C VAL A 197 19.77 5.81 -13.77
N LEU A 198 19.82 6.02 -12.45
CA LEU A 198 21.05 6.36 -11.74
C LEU A 198 22.07 5.21 -11.73
N VAL A 199 21.61 3.97 -11.58
CA VAL A 199 22.48 2.79 -11.70
C VAL A 199 23.13 2.71 -13.08
N PHE A 200 22.40 3.13 -14.12
CA PHE A 200 22.95 3.15 -15.48
C PHE A 200 23.98 4.28 -15.68
N LEU A 201 23.76 5.46 -15.07
CA LEU A 201 24.66 6.61 -15.22
C LEU A 201 25.91 6.49 -14.35
N VAL A 202 25.75 6.20 -13.07
CA VAL A 202 26.86 6.10 -12.09
C VAL A 202 26.53 4.95 -11.11
N PRO A 203 26.99 3.74 -11.35
CA PRO A 203 26.44 2.52 -10.75
C PRO A 203 26.62 2.36 -9.24
N LEU A 204 27.49 3.11 -8.57
CA LEU A 204 27.78 2.86 -7.16
C LEU A 204 27.43 4.02 -6.22
N ILE A 205 27.75 5.25 -6.54
CA ILE A 205 27.73 6.38 -5.58
C ILE A 205 26.36 7.05 -5.54
N LEU A 206 25.76 7.35 -6.70
CA LEU A 206 24.49 8.08 -6.79
C LEU A 206 23.23 7.28 -6.40
N PRO A 207 23.12 5.97 -6.68
CA PRO A 207 21.92 5.22 -6.34
C PRO A 207 21.70 5.06 -4.84
N ILE A 208 22.76 4.91 -4.03
CA ILE A 208 22.65 4.62 -2.58
C ILE A 208 21.88 5.70 -1.82
N PRO A 209 22.20 7.01 -1.91
CA PRO A 209 21.43 8.05 -1.25
C PRO A 209 19.96 8.09 -1.70
N VAL A 210 19.72 7.86 -2.99
CA VAL A 210 18.35 7.87 -3.56
C VAL A 210 17.54 6.66 -3.09
N MET A 211 18.15 5.48 -3.01
CA MET A 211 17.51 4.30 -2.42
C MET A 211 17.13 4.54 -0.96
N PHE A 212 18.02 5.19 -0.18
CA PHE A 212 17.73 5.54 1.20
C PHE A 212 16.55 6.54 1.30
N LEU A 213 16.55 7.57 0.44
CA LEU A 213 15.43 8.49 0.33
C LEU A 213 14.14 7.77 -0.07
N GLY A 214 14.22 6.82 -1.00
CA GLY A 214 13.13 5.97 -1.44
C GLY A 214 12.52 5.14 -0.31
N LEU A 215 13.34 4.56 0.56
CA LEU A 215 12.89 3.85 1.77
C LEU A 215 12.08 4.77 2.68
N PHE A 216 12.57 5.98 2.91
CA PHE A 216 11.91 6.96 3.75
C PHE A 216 10.56 7.41 3.16
N THR A 217 10.53 7.76 1.87
CA THR A 217 9.28 8.15 1.19
C THR A 217 8.27 7.01 1.13
N SER A 218 8.73 5.78 0.98
CA SER A 218 7.90 4.57 0.99
C SER A 218 7.26 4.31 2.36
N ALA A 219 8.00 4.56 3.45
CA ALA A 219 7.46 4.48 4.81
C ALA A 219 6.37 5.54 5.04
N ILE A 220 6.63 6.79 4.66
CA ILE A 220 5.65 7.87 4.72
C ILE A 220 4.41 7.53 3.88
N GLN A 221 4.60 6.95 2.71
CA GLN A 221 3.49 6.58 1.83
C GLN A 221 2.58 5.52 2.45
N ALA A 222 3.15 4.51 3.12
CA ALA A 222 2.35 3.51 3.84
C ALA A 222 1.52 4.16 4.96
N LEU A 223 2.10 5.11 5.66
CA LEU A 223 1.45 5.89 6.70
C LEU A 223 0.30 6.74 6.13
N ILE A 224 0.54 7.47 5.05
CA ILE A 224 -0.48 8.28 4.38
C ILE A 224 -1.63 7.40 3.90
N PHE A 225 -1.32 6.22 3.33
CA PHE A 225 -2.32 5.28 2.86
C PHE A 225 -3.25 4.82 3.99
N ALA A 226 -2.69 4.40 5.13
CA ALA A 226 -3.45 3.98 6.29
C ALA A 226 -4.24 5.12 6.94
N THR A 227 -3.66 6.32 7.02
CA THR A 227 -4.33 7.51 7.55
C THR A 227 -5.54 7.91 6.72
N LEU A 228 -5.40 7.90 5.38
CA LEU A 228 -6.52 8.21 4.48
C LEU A 228 -7.60 7.12 4.53
N ALA A 229 -7.21 5.84 4.63
CA ALA A 229 -8.18 4.76 4.83
C ALA A 229 -8.98 4.95 6.12
N ALA A 230 -8.30 5.27 7.23
CA ALA A 230 -8.94 5.57 8.50
C ALA A 230 -9.84 6.82 8.42
N TYR A 231 -9.38 7.88 7.75
CA TYR A 231 -10.14 9.10 7.54
C TYR A 231 -11.44 8.84 6.75
N TYR A 232 -11.39 8.07 5.65
CA TYR A 232 -12.58 7.76 4.85
C TYR A 232 -13.60 6.92 5.63
N ILE A 233 -13.11 6.01 6.47
CA ILE A 233 -13.99 5.24 7.38
C ILE A 233 -14.61 6.18 8.42
N GLY A 234 -13.81 7.07 9.02
CA GLY A 234 -14.28 8.05 9.98
C GLY A 234 -15.37 8.96 9.40
N GLU A 235 -15.14 9.51 8.20
CA GLU A 235 -16.11 10.34 7.48
C GLU A 235 -17.43 9.60 7.22
N ALA A 236 -17.35 8.30 6.86
CA ALA A 236 -18.53 7.48 6.61
C ALA A 236 -19.35 7.20 7.89
N VAL A 237 -18.66 7.10 9.03
CA VAL A 237 -19.26 6.77 10.34
C VAL A 237 -19.75 8.02 11.07
N GLU A 238 -19.11 9.18 10.86
CA GLU A 238 -19.43 10.44 11.55
C GLU A 238 -20.86 10.87 11.30
N GLU A 239 -21.61 11.09 12.39
CA GLU A 239 -22.97 11.61 12.34
C GLU A 239 -22.90 13.10 12.00
N HIS A 240 -23.31 13.46 10.80
CA HIS A 240 -23.57 14.86 10.46
C HIS A 240 -24.87 15.29 11.16
N HIS A 241 -24.74 16.08 12.23
CA HIS A 241 -25.82 16.81 12.87
C HIS A 241 -26.31 17.96 12.01
#